data_7de1de275cb1b2c7249014e5091e40f1
#
_entry.id   7de1de275cb1b2c7249014e5091e40f1
#
_cell.length_a   1.000
_cell.length_b   1.000
_cell.length_c   1.000
_cell.angle_alpha   90.00
_cell.angle_beta   90.00
_cell.angle_gamma   90.00
#
_symmetry.space_group_name_H-M   'P 1'
#
loop_
_entity.id
_entity.type
_entity.pdbx_description
1 polymer ?
#
loop_
_entity_poly.entity_id
_entity_poly.type
_entity_poly.pdbx_seq_one_letter_code
_entity_poly.pdbx_strand_id
1 'polypeptide(L)'
;MSEGIVVQVIGAVIDVEFSRENLPKVYDALSIEESGLVLEVQQQLGDGIVRTIAMGQTEGLKRGTKVVNTGDAVTVPVGEKTLGRILNVLGDPIDGKGDVGEEERMPIHRDPPSYEEQAESSEILETGIKVIDLMCPFAKGGKVGLFGGAGVGKTVNMMELIRNIAYETSGYSVFAGVGERTREGNDFYLEMTESQVLDKVALVYGQMNEPPGCRMRVALSGLTIAEKFRDEGRDVLLFIDNIYRYTLAGVECSSLLGRMPSAVGYQPTLAEEMGVLQERITSTKTGSITSVQAIYVPADDLTDPSPATTFAHLDATVVLSRQIASLGIYPAVDPLDSTSRQLDPNIVGQEHYEVAKGVQQVLQRYLELKDIIAILGMDELSDEDKQTVNRARRIEKYLSQPFFVAEIFTNSPGKFVSIKDTVRGFKGILDGEYDDLPEQAFLMVGAIEELSLIHISEPTRHTQI
;
A
#
# COMPACT_ATOMS: atom_id res chain seq x y z
N MET A 1 5.44 7.17 38.48
CA MET A 1 6.40 7.14 37.37
C MET A 1 7.76 6.87 37.96
N SER A 2 8.52 5.92 37.42
CA SER A 2 9.89 5.65 37.90
C SER A 2 10.88 6.49 37.11
N GLU A 3 11.90 6.96 37.78
CA GLU A 3 12.98 7.74 37.17
C GLU A 3 14.21 6.88 36.95
N GLY A 4 14.86 7.09 35.84
CA GLY A 4 16.12 6.45 35.42
C GLY A 4 17.14 7.48 34.96
N ILE A 5 18.35 7.02 34.72
CA ILE A 5 19.47 7.84 34.26
C ILE A 5 20.12 7.21 33.03
N VAL A 6 20.42 8.01 32.02
CA VAL A 6 21.18 7.58 30.86
C VAL A 6 22.59 7.19 31.28
N VAL A 7 22.98 5.94 31.01
CA VAL A 7 24.33 5.42 31.32
C VAL A 7 25.19 5.24 30.06
N GLN A 8 24.57 5.02 28.90
CA GLN A 8 25.30 4.86 27.65
C GLN A 8 24.45 5.35 26.46
N VAL A 9 25.12 5.96 25.46
CA VAL A 9 24.53 6.38 24.19
C VAL A 9 25.35 5.78 23.06
N ILE A 10 24.71 4.98 22.20
CA ILE A 10 25.32 4.32 21.05
C ILE A 10 24.46 4.65 19.82
N GLY A 11 24.65 5.83 19.24
CA GLY A 11 23.78 6.29 18.14
C GLY A 11 22.32 6.38 18.58
N ALA A 12 21.45 5.61 17.92
CA ALA A 12 20.02 5.55 18.24
C ALA A 12 19.67 4.61 19.41
N VAL A 13 20.66 3.90 19.98
CA VAL A 13 20.47 3.00 21.13
C VAL A 13 20.96 3.67 22.39
N ILE A 14 20.11 3.71 23.40
CA ILE A 14 20.34 4.35 24.70
C ILE A 14 20.15 3.31 25.79
N ASP A 15 21.16 3.15 26.66
CA ASP A 15 21.04 2.34 27.87
C ASP A 15 20.70 3.26 29.06
N VAL A 16 19.65 2.88 29.78
CA VAL A 16 19.11 3.65 30.93
C VAL A 16 19.10 2.75 32.15
N GLU A 17 19.62 3.26 33.26
CA GLU A 17 19.62 2.58 34.56
C GLU A 17 18.41 3.02 35.38
N PHE A 18 17.68 2.04 35.91
CA PHE A 18 16.56 2.20 36.84
C PHE A 18 16.82 1.43 38.14
N SER A 19 16.08 1.74 39.18
CA SER A 19 16.10 0.90 40.38
C SER A 19 15.53 -0.50 40.04
N ARG A 20 16.11 -1.54 40.66
CA ARG A 20 15.71 -2.94 40.39
C ARG A 20 14.24 -3.22 40.68
N GLU A 21 13.63 -2.46 41.57
CA GLU A 21 12.22 -2.62 41.95
C GLU A 21 11.24 -1.98 40.97
N ASN A 22 11.70 -1.05 40.14
CA ASN A 22 10.88 -0.25 39.23
C ASN A 22 11.39 -0.32 37.79
N LEU A 23 11.78 -1.52 37.36
CA LEU A 23 12.31 -1.73 36.02
C LEU A 23 11.22 -1.58 34.97
N PRO A 24 11.40 -0.78 33.89
CA PRO A 24 10.47 -0.67 32.78
C PRO A 24 10.29 -2.01 32.06
N LYS A 25 9.08 -2.24 31.55
CA LYS A 25 8.78 -3.40 30.71
C LYS A 25 9.28 -3.17 29.29
N VAL A 26 9.43 -4.26 28.54
CA VAL A 26 9.68 -4.19 27.10
C VAL A 26 8.52 -3.47 26.42
N TYR A 27 8.85 -2.56 25.51
CA TYR A 27 7.97 -1.63 24.80
C TYR A 27 7.43 -0.44 25.64
N ASP A 28 7.75 -0.30 26.92
CA ASP A 28 7.44 0.92 27.62
C ASP A 28 8.12 2.13 26.95
N ALA A 29 7.39 3.24 26.89
CA ALA A 29 7.91 4.52 26.44
C ALA A 29 8.56 5.26 27.61
N LEU A 30 9.79 5.70 27.37
CA LEU A 30 10.54 6.52 28.32
C LEU A 30 10.64 7.94 27.76
N SER A 31 10.41 8.95 28.59
CA SER A 31 10.47 10.36 28.20
C SER A 31 11.68 11.06 28.80
N ILE A 32 12.38 11.85 27.98
CA ILE A 32 13.44 12.77 28.39
C ILE A 32 12.87 14.19 28.37
N GLU A 33 12.50 14.72 29.50
CA GLU A 33 11.79 16.01 29.64
C GLU A 33 12.56 17.18 29.00
N GLU A 34 13.90 17.18 29.14
CA GLU A 34 14.74 18.28 28.63
C GLU A 34 14.71 18.43 27.11
N SER A 35 14.54 17.34 26.36
CA SER A 35 14.60 17.33 24.92
C SER A 35 13.28 16.95 24.26
N GLY A 36 12.31 16.44 25.00
CA GLY A 36 11.09 15.85 24.47
C GLY A 36 11.32 14.52 23.75
N LEU A 37 12.54 13.95 23.81
CA LEU A 37 12.88 12.69 23.17
C LEU A 37 12.17 11.53 23.88
N VAL A 38 11.54 10.67 23.08
CA VAL A 38 10.94 9.42 23.55
C VAL A 38 11.83 8.24 23.17
N LEU A 39 12.02 7.33 24.13
CA LEU A 39 12.76 6.10 23.97
C LEU A 39 11.81 4.91 24.14
N GLU A 40 11.98 3.86 23.37
CA GLU A 40 11.22 2.62 23.52
C GLU A 40 12.13 1.51 24.06
N VAL A 41 11.72 0.89 25.16
CA VAL A 41 12.48 -0.22 25.78
C VAL A 41 12.43 -1.44 24.87
N GLN A 42 13.62 -1.97 24.53
CA GLN A 42 13.78 -3.15 23.68
C GLN A 42 14.22 -4.39 24.47
N GLN A 43 15.08 -4.20 25.46
CA GLN A 43 15.68 -5.29 26.22
C GLN A 43 15.94 -4.87 27.66
N GLN A 44 15.86 -5.83 28.58
CA GLN A 44 16.36 -5.72 29.93
C GLN A 44 17.70 -6.44 30.00
N LEU A 45 18.78 -5.71 30.29
CA LEU A 45 20.15 -6.24 30.28
C LEU A 45 20.57 -6.86 31.62
N GLY A 46 19.75 -6.72 32.64
CA GLY A 46 20.11 -7.04 34.03
C GLY A 46 20.68 -5.83 34.80
N ASP A 47 20.89 -5.99 36.10
CA ASP A 47 21.42 -4.96 37.01
C ASP A 47 20.71 -3.58 36.99
N GLY A 48 19.41 -3.58 36.62
CA GLY A 48 18.63 -2.35 36.54
C GLY A 48 18.78 -1.60 35.23
N ILE A 49 19.53 -2.13 34.25
CA ILE A 49 19.76 -1.50 32.94
C ILE A 49 18.77 -2.00 31.91
N VAL A 50 18.13 -1.07 31.22
CA VAL A 50 17.30 -1.34 30.04
C VAL A 50 17.94 -0.72 28.81
N ARG A 51 17.88 -1.45 27.71
CA ARG A 51 18.34 -0.98 26.39
C ARG A 51 17.15 -0.51 25.58
N THR A 52 17.25 0.69 25.03
CA THR A 52 16.18 1.36 24.32
C THR A 52 16.59 1.78 22.94
N ILE A 53 15.61 2.00 22.06
CA ILE A 53 15.80 2.72 20.79
C ILE A 53 15.12 4.08 20.85
N ALA A 54 15.76 5.08 20.25
CA ALA A 54 15.26 6.45 20.23
C ALA A 54 14.21 6.63 19.10
N MET A 55 13.11 7.33 19.46
CA MET A 55 12.06 7.77 18.53
C MET A 55 12.30 9.21 18.06
N GLY A 56 13.55 9.64 17.97
CA GLY A 56 13.97 10.97 17.56
C GLY A 56 15.49 11.09 17.55
N GLN A 57 15.97 12.28 17.25
CA GLN A 57 17.40 12.55 17.19
C GLN A 57 18.03 12.51 18.59
N THR A 58 19.19 11.86 18.68
CA THR A 58 19.92 11.67 19.96
C THR A 58 21.07 12.65 20.14
N GLU A 59 21.24 13.58 19.23
CA GLU A 59 22.32 14.57 19.25
C GLU A 59 22.24 15.44 20.50
N GLY A 60 23.35 15.58 21.19
CA GLY A 60 23.43 16.36 22.43
C GLY A 60 22.99 15.62 23.70
N LEU A 61 22.49 14.38 23.60
CA LEU A 61 22.14 13.57 24.76
C LEU A 61 23.39 13.15 25.53
N LYS A 62 23.37 13.33 26.84
CA LYS A 62 24.52 13.11 27.75
C LYS A 62 24.24 11.97 28.71
N ARG A 63 25.30 11.32 29.17
CA ARG A 63 25.24 10.46 30.35
C ARG A 63 24.79 11.27 31.58
N GLY A 64 23.98 10.67 32.43
CA GLY A 64 23.43 11.33 33.60
C GLY A 64 22.13 12.10 33.33
N THR A 65 21.67 12.18 32.07
CA THR A 65 20.36 12.78 31.77
C THR A 65 19.25 11.96 32.40
N LYS A 66 18.29 12.65 33.03
CA LYS A 66 17.13 12.02 33.66
C LYS A 66 16.13 11.52 32.59
N VAL A 67 15.59 10.35 32.87
CA VAL A 67 14.60 9.68 32.01
C VAL A 67 13.43 9.25 32.88
N VAL A 68 12.22 9.48 32.47
CA VAL A 68 11.00 9.12 33.17
C VAL A 68 10.28 8.00 32.44
N ASN A 69 9.95 6.91 33.11
CA ASN A 69 9.08 5.87 32.58
C ASN A 69 7.64 6.37 32.60
N THR A 70 6.99 6.39 31.43
CA THR A 70 5.57 6.76 31.29
C THR A 70 4.63 5.71 31.89
N GLY A 71 5.10 4.44 31.97
CA GLY A 71 4.33 3.28 32.42
C GLY A 71 3.49 2.62 31.32
N ASP A 72 3.48 3.17 30.13
CA ASP A 72 2.76 2.69 28.97
C ASP A 72 3.66 2.61 27.73
N ALA A 73 3.22 1.85 26.72
CA ALA A 73 3.88 1.83 25.42
C ALA A 73 3.76 3.18 24.69
N VAL A 74 4.53 3.35 23.63
CA VAL A 74 4.38 4.51 22.73
C VAL A 74 2.93 4.55 22.21
N THR A 75 2.28 5.72 22.35
CA THR A 75 0.91 5.95 21.90
C THR A 75 0.86 6.98 20.79
N VAL A 76 -0.19 6.89 19.95
CA VAL A 76 -0.49 7.88 18.91
C VAL A 76 -1.93 8.38 19.04
N PRO A 77 -2.21 9.64 18.65
CA PRO A 77 -3.59 10.13 18.58
C PRO A 77 -4.35 9.36 17.51
N VAL A 78 -5.62 9.12 17.76
CA VAL A 78 -6.49 8.37 16.84
C VAL A 78 -7.80 9.13 16.63
N GLY A 79 -8.57 8.76 15.60
CA GLY A 79 -9.87 9.34 15.29
C GLY A 79 -9.84 10.37 14.18
N GLU A 80 -10.99 10.97 13.88
CA GLU A 80 -11.20 11.84 12.71
C GLU A 80 -10.31 13.09 12.66
N LYS A 81 -9.80 13.56 13.79
CA LYS A 81 -8.89 14.72 13.82
C LYS A 81 -7.51 14.44 13.22
N THR A 82 -7.15 13.19 13.01
CA THR A 82 -5.94 12.80 12.29
C THR A 82 -6.07 12.96 10.77
N LEU A 83 -7.29 13.03 10.26
CA LEU A 83 -7.55 13.18 8.83
C LEU A 83 -7.10 14.54 8.31
N GLY A 84 -6.51 14.55 7.14
CA GLY A 84 -5.96 15.76 6.52
C GLY A 84 -4.67 16.27 7.14
N ARG A 85 -4.07 15.50 8.06
CA ARG A 85 -2.87 15.87 8.82
C ARG A 85 -1.67 15.01 8.42
N ILE A 86 -0.49 15.59 8.59
CA ILE A 86 0.78 14.85 8.50
C ILE A 86 1.35 14.73 9.90
N LEU A 87 1.52 13.48 10.32
CA LEU A 87 1.99 13.12 11.66
C LEU A 87 3.34 12.40 11.58
N ASN A 88 4.14 12.53 12.64
CA ASN A 88 5.35 11.72 12.82
C ASN A 88 5.03 10.37 13.49
N VAL A 89 6.05 9.59 13.82
CA VAL A 89 5.91 8.27 14.47
C VAL A 89 5.18 8.32 15.82
N LEU A 90 5.28 9.43 16.54
CA LEU A 90 4.61 9.67 17.84
C LEU A 90 3.21 10.28 17.68
N GLY A 91 2.81 10.56 16.44
CA GLY A 91 1.56 11.22 16.12
C GLY A 91 1.57 12.73 16.33
N ASP A 92 2.75 13.34 16.47
CA ASP A 92 2.86 14.80 16.53
C ASP A 92 2.73 15.36 15.09
N PRO A 93 1.96 16.45 14.93
CA PRO A 93 1.77 17.07 13.62
C PRO A 93 3.06 17.75 13.13
N ILE A 94 3.41 17.49 11.88
CA ILE A 94 4.58 18.09 11.20
C ILE A 94 4.19 18.97 10.00
N ASP A 95 2.89 19.23 9.85
CA ASP A 95 2.31 20.01 8.75
C ASP A 95 2.16 21.51 9.05
N GLY A 96 2.57 21.96 10.21
CA GLY A 96 2.48 23.36 10.64
C GLY A 96 1.06 23.88 10.93
N LYS A 97 0.06 22.99 10.99
CA LYS A 97 -1.35 23.34 11.22
C LYS A 97 -1.78 23.33 12.70
N GLY A 98 -0.80 23.28 13.63
CA GLY A 98 -1.09 23.19 15.05
C GLY A 98 -1.37 21.79 15.55
N ASP A 99 -1.63 21.65 16.85
CA ASP A 99 -1.85 20.36 17.51
C ASP A 99 -3.12 19.66 17.02
N VAL A 100 -3.12 18.33 17.07
CA VAL A 100 -4.28 17.47 16.76
C VAL A 100 -5.32 17.50 17.90
N GLY A 101 -4.92 17.95 19.08
CA GLY A 101 -5.75 17.98 20.30
C GLY A 101 -5.49 16.80 21.23
N GLU A 102 -5.98 16.94 22.47
CA GLU A 102 -5.83 15.93 23.54
C GLU A 102 -6.88 14.81 23.45
N GLU A 103 -7.14 14.31 22.25
CA GLU A 103 -8.11 13.23 22.09
C GLU A 103 -7.53 11.86 22.45
N GLU A 104 -8.35 10.85 22.25
CA GLU A 104 -7.99 9.46 22.52
C GLU A 104 -6.66 9.10 21.86
N ARG A 105 -5.77 8.53 22.65
CA ARG A 105 -4.50 7.97 22.19
C ARG A 105 -4.51 6.47 22.39
N MET A 106 -3.97 5.73 21.43
CA MET A 106 -3.88 4.27 21.48
C MET A 106 -2.44 3.81 21.36
N PRO A 107 -2.04 2.72 22.06
CA PRO A 107 -0.70 2.18 21.96
C PRO A 107 -0.45 1.59 20.58
N ILE A 108 0.77 1.79 20.06
CA ILE A 108 1.16 1.22 18.76
C ILE A 108 1.41 -0.29 18.83
N HIS A 109 1.72 -0.83 20.00
CA HIS A 109 1.84 -2.26 20.26
C HIS A 109 0.50 -2.79 20.77
N ARG A 110 -0.18 -3.55 19.92
CA ARG A 110 -1.46 -4.18 20.20
C ARG A 110 -1.46 -5.61 19.67
N ASP A 111 -2.21 -6.46 20.32
CA ASP A 111 -2.48 -7.81 19.80
C ASP A 111 -3.39 -7.75 18.57
N PRO A 112 -3.24 -8.68 17.63
CA PRO A 112 -4.19 -8.83 16.54
C PRO A 112 -5.60 -9.15 17.07
N PRO A 113 -6.66 -8.87 16.31
CA PRO A 113 -8.02 -9.26 16.69
C PRO A 113 -8.11 -10.76 16.96
N SER A 114 -8.87 -11.12 18.00
CA SER A 114 -9.11 -12.51 18.36
C SER A 114 -9.87 -13.26 17.24
N TYR A 115 -9.79 -14.58 17.22
CA TYR A 115 -10.54 -15.40 16.25
C TYR A 115 -12.06 -15.13 16.28
N GLU A 116 -12.60 -14.78 17.44
CA GLU A 116 -14.02 -14.48 17.59
C GLU A 116 -14.40 -13.15 16.98
N GLU A 117 -13.49 -12.20 16.92
CA GLU A 117 -13.70 -10.85 16.36
C GLU A 117 -13.50 -10.80 14.84
N GLN A 118 -12.74 -11.75 14.28
CA GLN A 118 -12.47 -11.78 12.85
C GLN A 118 -13.73 -12.14 12.06
N ALA A 119 -13.90 -11.48 10.91
CA ALA A 119 -14.92 -11.82 9.93
C ALA A 119 -14.38 -12.84 8.92
N GLU A 120 -15.29 -13.62 8.33
CA GLU A 120 -14.93 -14.45 7.16
C GLU A 120 -14.61 -13.52 5.97
N SER A 121 -13.41 -13.67 5.43
CA SER A 121 -12.91 -12.83 4.32
C SER A 121 -13.37 -13.38 2.96
N SER A 122 -14.67 -13.31 2.67
CA SER A 122 -15.21 -13.70 1.36
C SER A 122 -15.68 -12.51 0.51
N GLU A 123 -15.71 -11.31 1.06
CA GLU A 123 -16.14 -10.12 0.33
C GLU A 123 -15.00 -9.53 -0.49
N ILE A 124 -15.32 -9.12 -1.71
CA ILE A 124 -14.41 -8.41 -2.60
C ILE A 124 -14.54 -6.91 -2.34
N LEU A 125 -13.40 -6.23 -2.27
CA LEU A 125 -13.33 -4.79 -2.28
C LEU A 125 -13.38 -4.30 -3.73
N GLU A 126 -14.49 -3.69 -4.11
CA GLU A 126 -14.62 -3.09 -5.43
C GLU A 126 -13.78 -1.82 -5.53
N THR A 127 -12.77 -1.83 -6.40
CA THR A 127 -11.86 -0.69 -6.54
C THR A 127 -12.32 0.33 -7.58
N GLY A 128 -13.20 -0.07 -8.49
CA GLY A 128 -13.64 0.74 -9.63
C GLY A 128 -12.61 0.84 -10.75
N ILE A 129 -11.51 0.10 -10.64
CA ILE A 129 -10.43 0.04 -11.65
C ILE A 129 -10.53 -1.29 -12.39
N LYS A 130 -10.90 -1.25 -13.66
CA LYS A 130 -11.21 -2.44 -14.48
C LYS A 130 -10.16 -3.54 -14.38
N VAL A 131 -8.90 -3.20 -14.61
CA VAL A 131 -7.83 -4.20 -14.64
C VAL A 131 -7.62 -4.86 -13.28
N ILE A 132 -7.75 -4.12 -12.19
CA ILE A 132 -7.60 -4.67 -10.83
C ILE A 132 -8.80 -5.57 -10.52
N ASP A 133 -10.00 -5.05 -10.67
CA ASP A 133 -11.22 -5.77 -10.32
C ASP A 133 -11.42 -7.05 -11.15
N LEU A 134 -10.97 -7.06 -12.41
CA LEU A 134 -11.06 -8.24 -13.28
C LEU A 134 -9.98 -9.28 -12.96
N MET A 135 -8.71 -8.85 -12.93
CA MET A 135 -7.56 -9.76 -12.99
C MET A 135 -6.97 -10.09 -11.63
N CYS A 136 -7.03 -9.14 -10.68
CA CYS A 136 -6.47 -9.29 -9.35
C CYS A 136 -7.38 -8.67 -8.27
N PRO A 137 -8.63 -9.13 -8.15
CA PRO A 137 -9.59 -8.57 -7.21
C PRO A 137 -9.06 -8.59 -5.76
N PHE A 138 -9.32 -7.50 -5.03
CA PHE A 138 -8.87 -7.35 -3.65
C PHE A 138 -9.87 -8.01 -2.69
N ALA A 139 -9.35 -8.75 -1.72
CA ALA A 139 -10.17 -9.16 -0.58
C ALA A 139 -10.39 -7.97 0.35
N LYS A 140 -11.60 -7.78 0.82
CA LYS A 140 -11.89 -6.86 1.91
C LYS A 140 -11.21 -7.36 3.19
N GLY A 141 -10.33 -6.54 3.76
CA GLY A 141 -9.44 -6.96 4.85
C GLY A 141 -8.21 -7.76 4.41
N GLY A 142 -7.96 -7.85 3.11
CA GLY A 142 -6.80 -8.53 2.54
C GLY A 142 -5.55 -7.65 2.45
N LYS A 143 -4.46 -8.29 2.09
CA LYS A 143 -3.14 -7.67 1.96
C LYS A 143 -2.70 -7.73 0.50
N VAL A 144 -2.48 -6.58 -0.09
CA VAL A 144 -2.11 -6.43 -1.50
C VAL A 144 -0.69 -5.91 -1.62
N GLY A 145 0.13 -6.62 -2.37
CA GLY A 145 1.47 -6.15 -2.75
C GLY A 145 1.42 -5.36 -4.05
N LEU A 146 1.95 -4.15 -4.05
CA LEU A 146 2.07 -3.30 -5.23
C LEU A 146 3.54 -3.26 -5.68
N PHE A 147 3.80 -3.87 -6.82
CA PHE A 147 5.12 -3.95 -7.44
C PHE A 147 5.25 -2.98 -8.59
N GLY A 148 6.41 -2.40 -8.76
CA GLY A 148 6.70 -1.56 -9.92
C GLY A 148 7.90 -0.66 -9.71
N GLY A 149 8.61 -0.37 -10.77
CA GLY A 149 9.72 0.56 -10.79
C GLY A 149 9.28 2.01 -10.59
N ALA A 150 10.23 2.94 -10.68
CA ALA A 150 9.92 4.37 -10.68
C ALA A 150 9.19 4.76 -11.98
N GLY A 151 8.26 5.69 -11.89
CA GLY A 151 7.60 6.30 -13.05
C GLY A 151 6.51 5.46 -13.73
N VAL A 152 6.03 4.38 -13.10
CA VAL A 152 4.94 3.54 -13.62
C VAL A 152 3.56 3.89 -13.07
N GLY A 153 3.45 4.97 -12.28
CA GLY A 153 2.18 5.46 -11.76
C GLY A 153 1.74 4.85 -10.42
N LYS A 154 2.66 4.37 -9.58
CA LYS A 154 2.30 3.84 -8.24
C LYS A 154 1.48 4.84 -7.42
N THR A 155 1.98 6.06 -7.28
CA THR A 155 1.34 7.14 -6.51
C THR A 155 -0.05 7.46 -7.04
N VAL A 156 -0.20 7.56 -8.35
CA VAL A 156 -1.49 7.85 -9.01
C VAL A 156 -2.50 6.74 -8.77
N ASN A 157 -2.07 5.47 -8.82
CA ASN A 157 -2.93 4.34 -8.49
C ASN A 157 -3.37 4.35 -7.02
N MET A 158 -2.45 4.67 -6.09
CA MET A 158 -2.79 4.79 -4.67
C MET A 158 -3.80 5.91 -4.43
N MET A 159 -3.60 7.08 -5.02
CA MET A 159 -4.54 8.20 -4.91
C MET A 159 -5.92 7.89 -5.49
N GLU A 160 -5.98 7.18 -6.61
CA GLU A 160 -7.26 6.78 -7.21
C GLU A 160 -8.01 5.78 -6.30
N LEU A 161 -7.30 4.82 -5.70
CA LEU A 161 -7.88 3.91 -4.70
C LEU A 161 -8.43 4.67 -3.48
N ILE A 162 -7.67 5.63 -2.96
CA ILE A 162 -8.10 6.49 -1.85
C ILE A 162 -9.39 7.23 -2.22
N ARG A 163 -9.38 7.86 -3.39
CA ARG A 163 -10.53 8.61 -3.89
C ARG A 163 -11.76 7.70 -4.03
N ASN A 164 -11.61 6.56 -4.67
CA ASN A 164 -12.72 5.66 -4.92
C ASN A 164 -13.31 5.10 -3.61
N ILE A 165 -12.48 4.69 -2.67
CA ILE A 165 -12.96 4.26 -1.36
C ILE A 165 -13.65 5.38 -0.58
N ALA A 166 -13.11 6.60 -0.62
CA ALA A 166 -13.68 7.74 0.08
C ALA A 166 -15.08 8.11 -0.43
N TYR A 167 -15.27 8.10 -1.74
CA TYR A 167 -16.50 8.57 -2.37
C TYR A 167 -17.54 7.45 -2.54
N GLU A 168 -17.13 6.21 -2.79
CA GLU A 168 -18.05 5.10 -3.05
C GLU A 168 -18.47 4.35 -1.78
N THR A 169 -17.57 4.23 -0.79
CA THR A 169 -17.85 3.48 0.45
C THR A 169 -17.86 4.35 1.70
N SER A 170 -17.61 5.66 1.57
CA SER A 170 -17.41 6.56 2.71
C SER A 170 -16.32 6.09 3.69
N GLY A 171 -15.35 5.35 3.17
CA GLY A 171 -14.21 4.83 3.91
C GLY A 171 -13.13 5.89 4.13
N TYR A 172 -12.24 5.61 5.08
CA TYR A 172 -11.06 6.42 5.32
C TYR A 172 -9.80 5.67 4.89
N SER A 173 -8.74 6.42 4.68
CA SER A 173 -7.43 5.87 4.33
C SER A 173 -6.37 6.37 5.30
N VAL A 174 -5.37 5.54 5.51
CA VAL A 174 -4.17 5.90 6.25
C VAL A 174 -2.96 5.58 5.38
N PHE A 175 -2.06 6.53 5.25
CA PHE A 175 -0.82 6.36 4.50
C PHE A 175 0.37 6.39 5.47
N ALA A 176 1.09 5.28 5.56
CA ALA A 176 2.31 5.15 6.33
C ALA A 176 3.53 5.21 5.40
N GLY A 177 4.22 6.35 5.40
CA GLY A 177 5.45 6.57 4.65
C GLY A 177 6.66 6.07 5.44
N VAL A 178 7.20 4.93 5.07
CA VAL A 178 8.32 4.28 5.76
C VAL A 178 9.63 4.56 5.05
N GLY A 179 10.46 5.41 5.62
CA GLY A 179 11.75 5.76 5.06
C GLY A 179 11.67 6.50 3.73
N GLU A 180 10.57 7.20 3.45
CA GLU A 180 10.40 7.97 2.23
C GLU A 180 11.24 9.26 2.24
N ARG A 181 11.51 9.78 1.05
CA ARG A 181 12.16 11.08 0.90
C ARG A 181 11.16 12.19 1.29
N THR A 182 11.65 13.17 2.02
CA THR A 182 10.85 14.34 2.44
C THR A 182 10.15 15.02 1.26
N ARG A 183 10.84 15.12 0.12
CA ARG A 183 10.27 15.71 -1.08
C ARG A 183 9.11 14.89 -1.64
N GLU A 184 9.27 13.57 -1.75
CA GLU A 184 8.23 12.68 -2.27
C GLU A 184 6.99 12.68 -1.36
N GLY A 185 7.20 12.72 -0.04
CA GLY A 185 6.10 12.86 0.93
C GLY A 185 5.36 14.20 0.82
N ASN A 186 6.08 15.28 0.56
CA ASN A 186 5.47 16.60 0.34
C ASN A 186 4.74 16.67 -1.01
N ASP A 187 5.34 16.16 -2.09
CA ASP A 187 4.70 16.09 -3.40
C ASP A 187 3.38 15.31 -3.31
N PHE A 188 3.37 14.17 -2.62
CA PHE A 188 2.17 13.37 -2.38
C PHE A 188 1.08 14.12 -1.59
N TYR A 189 1.47 14.88 -0.57
CA TYR A 189 0.54 15.73 0.19
C TYR A 189 -0.10 16.81 -0.69
N LEU A 190 0.70 17.46 -1.54
CA LEU A 190 0.22 18.50 -2.46
C LEU A 190 -0.74 17.92 -3.51
N GLU A 191 -0.39 16.78 -4.11
CA GLU A 191 -1.22 16.08 -5.09
C GLU A 191 -2.57 15.65 -4.48
N MET A 192 -2.58 15.16 -3.22
CA MET A 192 -3.84 14.84 -2.51
C MET A 192 -4.68 16.08 -2.21
N THR A 193 -4.03 17.21 -1.95
CA THR A 193 -4.72 18.49 -1.72
C THR A 193 -5.39 18.97 -3.01
N GLU A 194 -4.67 18.93 -4.13
CA GLU A 194 -5.18 19.29 -5.44
C GLU A 194 -6.31 18.38 -5.93
N SER A 195 -6.20 17.08 -5.65
CA SER A 195 -7.22 16.09 -5.98
C SER A 195 -8.42 16.06 -5.01
N GLN A 196 -8.42 16.93 -3.99
CA GLN A 196 -9.50 17.07 -3.00
C GLN A 196 -9.82 15.77 -2.22
N VAL A 197 -8.81 14.93 -1.97
CA VAL A 197 -8.97 13.68 -1.19
C VAL A 197 -8.30 13.72 0.17
N LEU A 198 -7.55 14.78 0.46
CA LEU A 198 -6.74 14.89 1.67
C LEU A 198 -7.56 14.80 2.96
N ASP A 199 -8.79 15.31 2.98
CA ASP A 199 -9.69 15.30 4.15
C ASP A 199 -10.18 13.88 4.54
N LYS A 200 -9.89 12.88 3.72
CA LYS A 200 -10.24 11.46 3.94
C LYS A 200 -9.03 10.60 4.30
N VAL A 201 -7.86 11.20 4.45
CA VAL A 201 -6.59 10.48 4.64
C VAL A 201 -5.82 11.02 5.83
N ALA A 202 -5.31 10.12 6.67
CA ALA A 202 -4.28 10.44 7.66
C ALA A 202 -2.90 10.05 7.11
N LEU A 203 -1.94 10.95 7.16
CA LEU A 203 -0.57 10.72 6.72
C LEU A 203 0.35 10.57 7.92
N VAL A 204 1.11 9.48 7.98
CA VAL A 204 2.08 9.22 9.04
C VAL A 204 3.44 8.96 8.42
N TYR A 205 4.42 9.81 8.69
CA TYR A 205 5.73 9.74 8.07
C TYR A 205 6.84 9.42 9.05
N GLY A 206 7.63 8.41 8.74
CA GLY A 206 8.95 8.15 9.29
C GLY A 206 9.96 8.26 8.15
N GLN A 207 10.51 9.47 7.96
CA GLN A 207 11.26 9.82 6.77
C GLN A 207 12.68 9.23 6.76
N MET A 208 13.34 9.27 5.61
CA MET A 208 14.66 8.66 5.37
C MET A 208 15.76 9.25 6.27
N ASN A 209 15.62 10.51 6.66
CA ASN A 209 16.57 11.22 7.55
C ASN A 209 16.32 10.98 9.05
N GLU A 210 15.24 10.31 9.40
CA GLU A 210 14.92 10.00 10.80
C GLU A 210 15.64 8.75 11.28
N PRO A 211 15.87 8.60 12.60
CA PRO A 211 16.50 7.43 13.20
C PRO A 211 15.76 6.13 12.84
N PRO A 212 16.48 4.98 12.87
CA PRO A 212 15.88 3.70 12.49
C PRO A 212 14.69 3.29 13.35
N GLY A 213 14.63 3.72 14.62
CA GLY A 213 13.48 3.51 15.50
C GLY A 213 12.20 4.14 14.96
N CYS A 214 12.27 5.37 14.47
CA CYS A 214 11.14 6.06 13.85
C CYS A 214 10.66 5.31 12.60
N ARG A 215 11.57 4.96 11.70
CA ARG A 215 11.27 4.24 10.45
C ARG A 215 10.70 2.84 10.70
N MET A 216 11.14 2.18 11.76
CA MET A 216 10.66 0.84 12.15
C MET A 216 9.24 0.90 12.75
N ARG A 217 8.89 1.97 13.47
CA ARG A 217 7.60 2.06 14.20
C ARG A 217 6.50 2.81 13.46
N VAL A 218 6.84 3.62 12.47
CA VAL A 218 5.85 4.44 11.75
C VAL A 218 4.73 3.61 11.09
N ALA A 219 5.03 2.41 10.59
CA ALA A 219 4.02 1.51 10.05
C ALA A 219 3.02 1.07 11.12
N LEU A 220 3.49 0.80 12.35
CA LEU A 220 2.62 0.48 13.49
C LEU A 220 1.78 1.69 13.94
N SER A 221 2.35 2.88 13.88
CA SER A 221 1.62 4.12 14.17
C SER A 221 0.47 4.33 13.19
N GLY A 222 0.72 4.18 11.90
CA GLY A 222 -0.32 4.26 10.87
C GLY A 222 -1.38 3.17 11.02
N LEU A 223 -0.95 1.94 11.28
CA LEU A 223 -1.87 0.82 11.52
C LEU A 223 -2.77 1.05 12.73
N THR A 224 -2.27 1.62 13.81
CA THR A 224 -3.05 1.93 15.00
C THR A 224 -4.16 2.94 14.71
N ILE A 225 -3.87 3.97 13.90
CA ILE A 225 -4.89 4.93 13.44
C ILE A 225 -5.95 4.22 12.57
N ALA A 226 -5.53 3.34 11.67
CA ALA A 226 -6.43 2.56 10.83
C ALA A 226 -7.33 1.62 11.66
N GLU A 227 -6.79 0.99 12.70
CA GLU A 227 -7.55 0.11 13.61
C GLU A 227 -8.67 0.85 14.32
N LYS A 228 -8.47 2.11 14.73
CA LYS A 228 -9.53 2.91 15.34
C LYS A 228 -10.70 3.10 14.39
N PHE A 229 -10.45 3.46 13.14
CA PHE A 229 -11.51 3.60 12.14
C PHE A 229 -12.22 2.28 11.83
N ARG A 230 -11.48 1.17 11.76
CA ARG A 230 -12.06 -0.17 11.62
C ARG A 230 -12.98 -0.50 12.80
N ASP A 231 -12.54 -0.25 14.02
CA ASP A 231 -13.28 -0.57 15.24
C ASP A 231 -14.56 0.30 15.36
N GLU A 232 -14.57 1.47 14.71
CA GLU A 232 -15.76 2.33 14.53
C GLU A 232 -16.71 1.89 13.41
N GLY A 233 -16.42 0.77 12.74
CA GLY A 233 -17.28 0.18 11.71
C GLY A 233 -17.03 0.68 10.30
N ARG A 234 -15.85 1.21 10.01
CA ARG A 234 -15.49 1.71 8.68
C ARG A 234 -14.63 0.72 7.91
N ASP A 235 -14.72 0.82 6.59
CA ASP A 235 -13.77 0.21 5.68
C ASP A 235 -12.57 1.14 5.50
N VAL A 236 -11.40 0.64 5.82
CA VAL A 236 -10.15 1.43 5.84
C VAL A 236 -9.18 0.88 4.82
N LEU A 237 -8.55 1.76 4.04
CA LEU A 237 -7.35 1.44 3.27
C LEU A 237 -6.11 1.87 4.05
N LEU A 238 -5.19 0.94 4.23
CA LEU A 238 -3.88 1.20 4.80
C LEU A 238 -2.81 1.07 3.72
N PHE A 239 -2.15 2.16 3.41
CA PHE A 239 -1.01 2.17 2.50
C PHE A 239 0.29 2.15 3.29
N ILE A 240 1.22 1.29 2.90
CA ILE A 240 2.56 1.21 3.48
C ILE A 240 3.57 1.38 2.33
N ASP A 241 4.22 2.51 2.28
CA ASP A 241 5.26 2.78 1.29
C ASP A 241 6.59 3.10 1.99
N ASN A 242 7.55 2.20 2.03
CA ASN A 242 7.43 0.85 1.47
C ASN A 242 7.85 -0.21 2.51
N ILE A 243 7.31 -1.38 2.39
CA ILE A 243 7.52 -2.47 3.36
C ILE A 243 8.99 -2.97 3.42
N TYR A 244 9.75 -2.85 2.33
CA TYR A 244 11.17 -3.20 2.33
C TYR A 244 11.99 -2.30 3.25
N ARG A 245 11.68 -1.00 3.29
CA ARG A 245 12.35 -0.06 4.21
C ARG A 245 11.99 -0.29 5.67
N TYR A 246 10.79 -0.82 5.94
CA TYR A 246 10.43 -1.32 7.26
C TYR A 246 11.37 -2.44 7.71
N THR A 247 11.65 -3.42 6.84
CA THR A 247 12.59 -4.50 7.16
C THR A 247 14.02 -4.00 7.33
N LEU A 248 14.48 -3.04 6.50
CA LEU A 248 15.80 -2.44 6.64
C LEU A 248 15.97 -1.66 7.95
N ALA A 249 14.97 -0.91 8.37
CA ALA A 249 14.98 -0.24 9.68
C ALA A 249 15.11 -1.27 10.82
N GLY A 250 14.45 -2.41 10.70
CA GLY A 250 14.61 -3.55 11.61
C GLY A 250 16.03 -4.13 11.63
N VAL A 251 16.69 -4.24 10.46
CA VAL A 251 18.11 -4.66 10.36
C VAL A 251 19.00 -3.68 11.12
N GLU A 252 18.84 -2.38 10.89
CA GLU A 252 19.61 -1.34 11.56
C GLU A 252 19.42 -1.39 13.08
N CYS A 253 18.19 -1.45 13.56
CA CYS A 253 17.89 -1.58 15.00
C CYS A 253 18.48 -2.83 15.60
N SER A 254 18.36 -3.98 14.93
CA SER A 254 18.90 -5.26 15.38
C SER A 254 20.41 -5.23 15.51
N SER A 255 21.09 -4.62 14.55
CA SER A 255 22.55 -4.45 14.57
C SER A 255 23.01 -3.56 15.73
N LEU A 256 22.32 -2.44 15.95
CA LEU A 256 22.61 -1.52 17.06
C LEU A 256 22.31 -2.15 18.43
N LEU A 257 21.31 -3.04 18.52
CA LEU A 257 21.02 -3.80 19.72
C LEU A 257 22.03 -4.94 19.98
N GLY A 258 22.94 -5.19 19.07
CA GLY A 258 23.97 -6.23 19.19
C GLY A 258 23.45 -7.64 18.96
N ARG A 259 22.32 -7.80 18.26
CA ARG A 259 21.80 -9.12 17.88
C ARG A 259 22.62 -9.71 16.74
N MET A 260 22.89 -11.02 16.80
CA MET A 260 23.61 -11.71 15.73
C MET A 260 22.72 -11.80 14.48
N PRO A 261 23.21 -11.35 13.29
CA PRO A 261 22.43 -11.42 12.07
C PRO A 261 22.18 -12.88 11.65
N SER A 262 21.05 -13.09 10.97
CA SER A 262 20.77 -14.36 10.29
C SER A 262 21.60 -14.51 9.01
N ALA A 263 21.41 -15.62 8.29
CA ALA A 263 21.95 -15.77 6.94
C ALA A 263 21.52 -14.57 6.07
N VAL A 264 22.42 -14.13 5.17
CA VAL A 264 22.20 -12.99 4.27
C VAL A 264 22.14 -11.61 4.98
N GLY A 265 22.38 -11.55 6.29
CA GLY A 265 22.54 -10.28 7.03
C GLY A 265 21.26 -9.66 7.58
N TYR A 266 20.10 -10.29 7.42
CA TYR A 266 18.85 -9.82 8.04
C TYR A 266 18.79 -10.13 9.54
N GLN A 267 17.91 -9.39 10.25
CA GLN A 267 17.63 -9.65 11.66
C GLN A 267 17.03 -11.06 11.88
N PRO A 268 17.36 -11.72 13.00
CA PRO A 268 16.81 -13.05 13.31
C PRO A 268 15.29 -12.97 13.58
N THR A 269 14.77 -11.82 13.92
CA THR A 269 13.36 -11.54 14.24
C THR A 269 12.53 -11.06 13.05
N LEU A 270 13.05 -11.15 11.82
CA LEU A 270 12.38 -10.64 10.61
C LEU A 270 10.95 -11.17 10.45
N ALA A 271 10.78 -12.49 10.55
CA ALA A 271 9.46 -13.12 10.38
C ALA A 271 8.48 -12.74 11.49
N GLU A 272 8.98 -12.62 12.73
CA GLU A 272 8.17 -12.19 13.88
C GLU A 272 7.72 -10.73 13.74
N GLU A 273 8.64 -9.81 13.42
CA GLU A 273 8.33 -8.40 13.21
C GLU A 273 7.33 -8.19 12.07
N MET A 274 7.51 -8.92 10.97
CA MET A 274 6.57 -8.90 9.85
C MET A 274 5.20 -9.48 10.26
N GLY A 275 5.19 -10.58 11.00
CA GLY A 275 3.96 -11.21 11.51
C GLY A 275 3.17 -10.27 12.43
N VAL A 276 3.83 -9.60 13.36
CA VAL A 276 3.19 -8.63 14.26
C VAL A 276 2.49 -7.51 13.50
N LEU A 277 3.10 -7.01 12.43
CA LEU A 277 2.48 -5.99 11.58
C LEU A 277 1.32 -6.58 10.76
N GLN A 278 1.55 -7.69 10.06
CA GLN A 278 0.63 -8.22 9.06
C GLN A 278 -0.63 -8.85 9.66
N GLU A 279 -0.53 -9.53 10.81
CA GLU A 279 -1.67 -10.20 11.43
C GLU A 279 -2.72 -9.23 12.02
N ARG A 280 -2.34 -7.99 12.30
CA ARG A 280 -3.26 -6.94 12.71
C ARG A 280 -4.11 -6.38 11.56
N ILE A 281 -3.66 -6.58 10.32
CA ILE A 281 -4.33 -6.12 9.11
C ILE A 281 -5.35 -7.18 8.71
N THR A 282 -6.60 -6.99 9.10
CA THR A 282 -7.67 -7.96 8.87
C THR A 282 -9.05 -7.31 8.94
N SER A 283 -10.06 -8.03 8.47
CA SER A 283 -11.48 -7.69 8.69
C SER A 283 -11.94 -8.19 10.06
N THR A 284 -12.73 -7.37 10.72
CA THR A 284 -13.47 -7.75 11.92
C THR A 284 -14.98 -7.72 11.63
N LYS A 285 -15.78 -8.17 12.58
CA LYS A 285 -17.26 -8.11 12.48
C LYS A 285 -17.79 -6.67 12.40
N THR A 286 -16.98 -5.68 12.78
CA THR A 286 -17.36 -4.26 12.78
C THR A 286 -16.92 -3.53 11.53
N GLY A 287 -15.70 -3.74 11.08
CA GLY A 287 -15.11 -3.04 9.94
C GLY A 287 -13.92 -3.80 9.34
N SER A 288 -13.26 -3.20 8.38
CA SER A 288 -12.13 -3.84 7.68
C SER A 288 -10.93 -2.92 7.53
N ILE A 289 -9.73 -3.50 7.51
CA ILE A 289 -8.51 -2.86 7.03
C ILE A 289 -8.00 -3.66 5.85
N THR A 290 -8.00 -3.06 4.67
CA THR A 290 -7.35 -3.60 3.48
C THR A 290 -6.04 -2.86 3.28
N SER A 291 -4.92 -3.57 3.17
CA SER A 291 -3.62 -2.93 2.97
C SER A 291 -3.14 -3.02 1.52
N VAL A 292 -2.54 -1.93 1.07
CA VAL A 292 -1.78 -1.86 -0.18
C VAL A 292 -0.34 -1.52 0.20
N GLN A 293 0.55 -2.45 0.01
CA GLN A 293 1.93 -2.38 0.44
C GLN A 293 2.84 -2.27 -0.78
N ALA A 294 3.54 -1.13 -0.93
CA ALA A 294 4.54 -1.01 -1.95
C ALA A 294 5.74 -1.90 -1.59
N ILE A 295 6.14 -2.75 -2.51
CA ILE A 295 7.21 -3.72 -2.31
C ILE A 295 8.33 -3.41 -3.30
N TYR A 296 9.53 -3.27 -2.77
CA TYR A 296 10.76 -3.22 -3.54
C TYR A 296 11.45 -4.58 -3.45
N VAL A 297 11.84 -5.10 -4.60
CA VAL A 297 12.58 -6.37 -4.69
C VAL A 297 14.03 -6.06 -5.04
N PRO A 298 14.99 -6.28 -4.12
CA PRO A 298 16.39 -6.01 -4.37
C PRO A 298 16.93 -6.88 -5.52
N ALA A 299 17.57 -6.26 -6.50
CA ALA A 299 18.14 -6.94 -7.67
C ALA A 299 17.15 -7.87 -8.42
N ASP A 300 15.87 -7.60 -8.32
CA ASP A 300 14.79 -8.44 -8.87
C ASP A 300 14.82 -9.91 -8.35
N ASP A 301 15.44 -10.13 -7.19
CA ASP A 301 15.54 -11.45 -6.54
C ASP A 301 14.38 -11.69 -5.57
N LEU A 302 13.38 -12.43 -6.02
CA LEU A 302 12.21 -12.81 -5.23
C LEU A 302 12.54 -13.79 -4.08
N THR A 303 13.75 -14.36 -4.08
CA THR A 303 14.21 -15.30 -3.03
C THR A 303 14.89 -14.59 -1.86
N ASP A 304 15.13 -13.28 -1.98
CA ASP A 304 15.62 -12.46 -0.88
C ASP A 304 14.67 -12.59 0.34
N PRO A 305 15.20 -12.75 1.56
CA PRO A 305 14.37 -12.99 2.76
C PRO A 305 13.29 -11.95 3.02
N SER A 306 13.52 -10.68 2.70
CA SER A 306 12.54 -9.61 2.95
C SER A 306 11.32 -9.74 2.05
N PRO A 307 11.43 -9.72 0.70
CA PRO A 307 10.27 -9.97 -0.15
C PRO A 307 9.67 -11.36 0.07
N ALA A 308 10.46 -12.41 0.23
CA ALA A 308 9.94 -13.76 0.46
C ALA A 308 9.04 -13.85 1.70
N THR A 309 9.45 -13.24 2.82
CA THR A 309 8.63 -13.18 4.04
C THR A 309 7.37 -12.36 3.82
N THR A 310 7.46 -11.24 3.10
CA THR A 310 6.30 -10.39 2.79
C THR A 310 5.29 -11.13 1.91
N PHE A 311 5.75 -11.81 0.86
CA PHE A 311 4.88 -12.58 -0.05
C PHE A 311 4.02 -13.65 0.66
N ALA A 312 4.55 -14.25 1.71
CA ALA A 312 3.81 -15.25 2.48
C ALA A 312 2.51 -14.70 3.09
N HIS A 313 2.44 -13.40 3.35
CA HIS A 313 1.28 -12.72 3.93
C HIS A 313 0.31 -12.14 2.88
N LEU A 314 0.71 -12.02 1.62
CA LEU A 314 -0.10 -11.36 0.60
C LEU A 314 -1.24 -12.23 0.07
N ASP A 315 -2.39 -11.60 -0.14
CA ASP A 315 -3.58 -12.19 -0.78
C ASP A 315 -3.65 -11.89 -2.27
N ALA A 316 -3.11 -10.75 -2.69
CA ALA A 316 -3.04 -10.33 -4.08
C ALA A 316 -1.73 -9.59 -4.38
N THR A 317 -1.33 -9.63 -5.64
CA THR A 317 -0.18 -8.88 -6.16
C THR A 317 -0.59 -8.11 -7.39
N VAL A 318 -0.26 -6.82 -7.41
CA VAL A 318 -0.45 -5.92 -8.55
C VAL A 318 0.93 -5.54 -9.07
N VAL A 319 1.21 -5.90 -10.29
CA VAL A 319 2.50 -5.60 -10.95
C VAL A 319 2.31 -4.48 -11.95
N LEU A 320 3.04 -3.38 -11.76
CA LEU A 320 3.06 -2.25 -12.69
C LEU A 320 4.25 -2.39 -13.65
N SER A 321 3.95 -2.41 -14.95
CA SER A 321 4.92 -2.66 -16.02
C SER A 321 5.34 -1.39 -16.74
N ARG A 322 6.66 -1.18 -16.88
CA ARG A 322 7.19 -0.09 -17.72
C ARG A 322 6.88 -0.28 -19.21
N GLN A 323 6.80 -1.53 -19.66
CA GLN A 323 6.47 -1.84 -21.04
C GLN A 323 5.06 -1.38 -21.37
N ILE A 324 4.10 -1.66 -20.50
CA ILE A 324 2.70 -1.23 -20.63
C ILE A 324 2.61 0.30 -20.55
N ALA A 325 3.31 0.93 -19.60
CA ALA A 325 3.37 2.39 -19.49
C ALA A 325 3.93 3.05 -20.76
N SER A 326 4.94 2.46 -21.40
CA SER A 326 5.53 2.96 -22.64
C SER A 326 4.57 2.92 -23.84
N LEU A 327 3.54 2.08 -23.78
CA LEU A 327 2.47 2.01 -24.79
C LEU A 327 1.36 3.05 -24.53
N GLY A 328 1.48 3.87 -23.47
CA GLY A 328 0.47 4.85 -23.08
C GLY A 328 -0.78 4.24 -22.47
N ILE A 329 -0.70 3.00 -21.99
CA ILE A 329 -1.78 2.29 -21.30
C ILE A 329 -1.67 2.54 -19.81
N TYR A 330 -2.66 3.22 -19.23
CA TYR A 330 -2.75 3.54 -17.82
C TYR A 330 -4.14 3.16 -17.26
N PRO A 331 -4.20 2.55 -16.05
CA PRO A 331 -3.08 2.15 -15.20
C PRO A 331 -2.19 1.08 -15.86
N ALA A 332 -0.89 1.18 -15.64
CA ALA A 332 0.09 0.29 -16.28
C ALA A 332 0.20 -1.07 -15.57
N VAL A 333 -0.92 -1.63 -15.16
CA VAL A 333 -1.01 -2.93 -14.49
C VAL A 333 -0.80 -4.05 -15.50
N ASP A 334 0.14 -4.94 -15.20
CA ASP A 334 0.35 -6.14 -16.01
C ASP A 334 -0.72 -7.19 -15.67
N PRO A 335 -1.60 -7.53 -16.62
CA PRO A 335 -2.69 -8.46 -16.36
C PRO A 335 -2.25 -9.92 -16.28
N LEU A 336 -1.06 -10.26 -16.78
CA LEU A 336 -0.53 -11.62 -16.75
C LEU A 336 0.31 -11.89 -15.48
N ASP A 337 1.06 -10.90 -15.04
CA ASP A 337 1.92 -11.00 -13.84
C ASP A 337 1.18 -10.68 -12.54
N SER A 338 0.05 -9.98 -12.61
CA SER A 338 -0.78 -9.66 -11.44
C SER A 338 -1.67 -10.86 -11.08
N THR A 339 -1.76 -11.16 -9.80
CA THR A 339 -2.49 -12.33 -9.30
C THR A 339 -3.31 -12.01 -8.05
N SER A 340 -4.37 -12.79 -7.81
CA SER A 340 -5.14 -12.74 -6.56
C SER A 340 -5.68 -14.11 -6.21
N ARG A 341 -5.65 -14.41 -4.90
CA ARG A 341 -6.30 -15.61 -4.36
C ARG A 341 -7.82 -15.52 -4.43
N GLN A 342 -8.36 -14.30 -4.57
CA GLN A 342 -9.81 -14.07 -4.70
C GLN A 342 -10.35 -14.42 -6.09
N LEU A 343 -9.49 -14.60 -7.10
CA LEU A 343 -9.90 -15.01 -8.44
C LEU A 343 -10.22 -16.52 -8.46
N ASP A 344 -11.28 -16.89 -7.78
CA ASP A 344 -11.83 -18.24 -7.66
C ASP A 344 -13.31 -18.23 -7.98
N PRO A 345 -13.84 -19.21 -8.73
CA PRO A 345 -15.26 -19.22 -9.13
C PRO A 345 -16.23 -19.22 -7.95
N ASN A 346 -15.83 -19.74 -6.79
CA ASN A 346 -16.65 -19.74 -5.58
C ASN A 346 -16.74 -18.37 -4.90
N ILE A 347 -15.82 -17.45 -5.20
CA ILE A 347 -15.73 -16.11 -4.61
C ILE A 347 -16.26 -15.07 -5.58
N VAL A 348 -15.67 -14.97 -6.78
CA VAL A 348 -16.04 -13.96 -7.78
C VAL A 348 -17.25 -14.37 -8.62
N GLY A 349 -17.63 -15.64 -8.61
CA GLY A 349 -18.64 -16.23 -9.49
C GLY A 349 -18.04 -16.79 -10.78
N GLN A 350 -18.77 -17.73 -11.39
CA GLN A 350 -18.31 -18.47 -12.56
C GLN A 350 -18.07 -17.56 -13.76
N GLU A 351 -18.96 -16.62 -14.04
CA GLU A 351 -18.87 -15.71 -15.19
C GLU A 351 -17.62 -14.83 -15.11
N HIS A 352 -17.38 -14.20 -13.96
CA HIS A 352 -16.19 -13.36 -13.76
C HIS A 352 -14.90 -14.17 -13.94
N TYR A 353 -14.84 -15.36 -13.34
CA TYR A 353 -13.68 -16.25 -13.45
C TYR A 353 -13.41 -16.66 -14.90
N GLU A 354 -14.43 -17.06 -15.65
CA GLU A 354 -14.30 -17.46 -17.05
C GLU A 354 -13.84 -16.29 -17.94
N VAL A 355 -14.39 -15.10 -17.73
CA VAL A 355 -13.98 -13.89 -18.46
C VAL A 355 -12.53 -13.54 -18.16
N ALA A 356 -12.13 -13.53 -16.89
CA ALA A 356 -10.74 -13.27 -16.51
C ALA A 356 -9.77 -14.29 -17.11
N LYS A 357 -10.11 -15.58 -17.09
CA LYS A 357 -9.32 -16.64 -17.72
C LYS A 357 -9.28 -16.51 -19.26
N GLY A 358 -10.39 -16.15 -19.86
CA GLY A 358 -10.44 -15.87 -21.31
C GLY A 358 -9.52 -14.70 -21.70
N VAL A 359 -9.53 -13.62 -20.94
CA VAL A 359 -8.62 -12.48 -21.14
C VAL A 359 -7.16 -12.92 -21.00
N GLN A 360 -6.83 -13.69 -19.95
CA GLN A 360 -5.47 -14.21 -19.77
C GLN A 360 -5.01 -15.06 -20.96
N GLN A 361 -5.86 -15.96 -21.44
CA GLN A 361 -5.53 -16.84 -22.57
C GLN A 361 -5.29 -16.05 -23.86
N VAL A 362 -6.15 -15.08 -24.16
CA VAL A 362 -6.02 -14.25 -25.35
C VAL A 362 -4.75 -13.40 -25.30
N LEU A 363 -4.45 -12.77 -24.16
CA LEU A 363 -3.25 -11.97 -23.98
C LEU A 363 -1.97 -12.83 -24.00
N GLN A 364 -2.00 -14.01 -23.39
CA GLN A 364 -0.87 -14.95 -23.41
C GLN A 364 -0.59 -15.42 -24.86
N ARG A 365 -1.63 -15.80 -25.61
CA ARG A 365 -1.47 -16.19 -27.01
C ARG A 365 -0.92 -15.04 -27.86
N TYR A 366 -1.39 -13.83 -27.63
CA TYR A 366 -0.87 -12.66 -28.31
C TYR A 366 0.62 -12.42 -28.02
N LEU A 367 1.04 -12.60 -26.75
CA LEU A 367 2.45 -12.48 -26.38
C LEU A 367 3.33 -13.48 -27.14
N GLU A 368 2.89 -14.73 -27.29
CA GLU A 368 3.58 -15.76 -28.08
C GLU A 368 3.66 -15.41 -29.58
N LEU A 369 2.63 -14.76 -30.09
CA LEU A 369 2.56 -14.38 -31.50
C LEU A 369 3.34 -13.08 -31.81
N LYS A 370 3.67 -12.26 -30.82
CA LYS A 370 4.39 -10.98 -31.05
C LYS A 370 5.71 -11.14 -31.80
N ASP A 371 6.48 -12.15 -31.47
CA ASP A 371 7.77 -12.42 -32.13
C ASP A 371 7.57 -12.89 -33.58
N ILE A 372 6.56 -13.69 -33.79
CA ILE A 372 6.19 -14.17 -35.15
C ILE A 372 5.73 -12.99 -36.02
N ILE A 373 4.89 -12.11 -35.46
CA ILE A 373 4.40 -10.92 -36.16
C ILE A 373 5.55 -9.97 -36.50
N ALA A 374 6.51 -9.80 -35.58
CA ALA A 374 7.68 -8.92 -35.78
C ALA A 374 8.60 -9.42 -36.94
N ILE A 375 8.69 -10.74 -37.14
CA ILE A 375 9.58 -11.35 -38.13
C ILE A 375 8.87 -11.56 -39.46
N LEU A 376 7.67 -12.12 -39.44
CA LEU A 376 6.95 -12.59 -40.64
C LEU A 376 5.80 -11.68 -41.07
N GLY A 377 5.32 -10.81 -40.19
CA GLY A 377 4.15 -9.97 -40.41
C GLY A 377 2.83 -10.65 -40.06
N MET A 378 1.76 -9.86 -40.02
CA MET A 378 0.39 -10.35 -39.70
C MET A 378 -0.18 -11.28 -40.74
N ASP A 379 0.23 -11.15 -42.01
CA ASP A 379 -0.36 -11.90 -43.14
C ASP A 379 -0.10 -13.40 -43.10
N GLU A 380 1.01 -13.79 -42.46
CA GLU A 380 1.41 -15.19 -42.31
C GLU A 380 0.67 -15.94 -41.18
N LEU A 381 -0.10 -15.23 -40.36
CA LEU A 381 -0.90 -15.85 -39.31
C LEU A 381 -2.15 -16.55 -39.88
N SER A 382 -2.59 -17.60 -39.18
CA SER A 382 -3.91 -18.20 -39.43
C SER A 382 -5.03 -17.17 -39.15
N ASP A 383 -6.20 -17.38 -39.75
CA ASP A 383 -7.34 -16.49 -39.55
C ASP A 383 -7.78 -16.47 -38.06
N GLU A 384 -7.65 -17.59 -37.34
CA GLU A 384 -7.90 -17.71 -35.92
C GLU A 384 -6.91 -16.88 -35.10
N ASP A 385 -5.61 -16.96 -35.41
CA ASP A 385 -4.58 -16.16 -34.74
C ASP A 385 -4.73 -14.66 -35.04
N LYS A 386 -5.10 -14.29 -36.28
CA LYS A 386 -5.41 -12.89 -36.61
C LYS A 386 -6.57 -12.34 -35.79
N GLN A 387 -7.63 -13.13 -35.61
CA GLN A 387 -8.76 -12.74 -34.78
C GLN A 387 -8.34 -12.59 -33.31
N THR A 388 -7.57 -13.54 -32.81
CA THR A 388 -7.03 -13.50 -31.45
C THR A 388 -6.17 -12.26 -31.22
N VAL A 389 -5.26 -11.92 -32.14
CA VAL A 389 -4.42 -10.71 -32.04
C VAL A 389 -5.28 -9.44 -32.06
N ASN A 390 -6.28 -9.36 -32.91
CA ASN A 390 -7.15 -8.19 -32.98
C ASN A 390 -7.96 -8.00 -31.71
N ARG A 391 -8.48 -9.07 -31.13
CA ARG A 391 -9.18 -9.01 -29.84
C ARG A 391 -8.22 -8.68 -28.69
N ALA A 392 -7.02 -9.27 -28.68
CA ALA A 392 -5.99 -8.97 -27.68
C ALA A 392 -5.62 -7.48 -27.66
N ARG A 393 -5.44 -6.86 -28.82
CA ARG A 393 -5.14 -5.42 -28.92
C ARG A 393 -6.27 -4.55 -28.38
N ARG A 394 -7.53 -4.94 -28.62
CA ARG A 394 -8.69 -4.26 -28.03
C ARG A 394 -8.72 -4.43 -26.52
N ILE A 395 -8.47 -5.64 -26.02
CA ILE A 395 -8.38 -5.93 -24.59
C ILE A 395 -7.27 -5.11 -23.92
N GLU A 396 -6.06 -5.08 -24.48
CA GLU A 396 -4.95 -4.27 -23.94
C GLU A 396 -5.35 -2.79 -23.79
N LYS A 397 -6.02 -2.23 -24.77
CA LYS A 397 -6.48 -0.84 -24.71
C LYS A 397 -7.66 -0.64 -23.79
N TYR A 398 -8.60 -1.59 -23.72
CA TYR A 398 -9.74 -1.52 -22.84
C TYR A 398 -9.36 -1.71 -21.36
N LEU A 399 -8.21 -2.30 -21.06
CA LEU A 399 -7.65 -2.34 -19.70
C LEU A 399 -7.25 -0.94 -19.19
N SER A 400 -7.04 0.03 -20.08
CA SER A 400 -6.81 1.42 -19.71
C SER A 400 -8.10 2.09 -19.22
N GLN A 401 -7.95 3.07 -18.35
CA GLN A 401 -9.06 3.79 -17.74
C GLN A 401 -8.63 5.20 -17.33
N PRO A 402 -9.43 6.24 -17.59
CA PRO A 402 -9.14 7.56 -17.07
C PRO A 402 -9.42 7.63 -15.57
N PHE A 403 -8.47 8.17 -14.82
CA PHE A 403 -8.56 8.35 -13.38
C PHE A 403 -9.03 9.75 -13.01
N PHE A 404 -9.84 9.87 -11.96
CA PHE A 404 -10.29 11.15 -11.43
C PHE A 404 -9.12 12.01 -10.95
N VAL A 405 -8.14 11.41 -10.27
CA VAL A 405 -6.97 12.13 -9.77
C VAL A 405 -6.03 12.59 -10.89
N ALA A 406 -6.18 12.05 -12.08
CA ALA A 406 -5.39 12.43 -13.25
C ALA A 406 -6.10 13.41 -14.19
N GLU A 407 -7.33 13.83 -13.92
CA GLU A 407 -8.13 14.73 -14.78
C GLU A 407 -7.38 16.03 -15.13
N ILE A 408 -6.69 16.61 -14.15
CA ILE A 408 -5.93 17.86 -14.32
C ILE A 408 -4.81 17.71 -15.36
N PHE A 409 -4.21 16.53 -15.44
CA PHE A 409 -3.09 16.25 -16.35
C PHE A 409 -3.53 15.71 -17.71
N THR A 410 -4.60 14.92 -17.74
CA THR A 410 -5.08 14.23 -18.94
C THR A 410 -6.17 15.01 -19.69
N ASN A 411 -6.79 15.96 -19.01
CA ASN A 411 -7.96 16.72 -19.51
C ASN A 411 -9.13 15.77 -19.92
N SER A 412 -9.19 14.59 -19.33
CA SER A 412 -10.23 13.60 -19.53
C SER A 412 -10.93 13.31 -18.18
N PRO A 413 -12.27 13.32 -18.14
CA PRO A 413 -12.98 13.04 -16.90
C PRO A 413 -12.73 11.61 -16.43
N GLY A 414 -12.46 11.44 -15.15
CA GLY A 414 -12.24 10.12 -14.53
C GLY A 414 -13.50 9.27 -14.58
N LYS A 415 -13.32 7.96 -14.47
CA LYS A 415 -14.39 6.96 -14.52
C LYS A 415 -14.20 5.92 -13.43
N PHE A 416 -15.27 5.68 -12.70
CA PHE A 416 -15.43 4.51 -11.84
C PHE A 416 -16.21 3.45 -12.64
N VAL A 417 -15.69 2.23 -12.72
CA VAL A 417 -16.36 1.14 -13.46
C VAL A 417 -16.64 0.01 -12.48
N SER A 418 -17.91 -0.36 -12.36
CA SER A 418 -18.31 -1.46 -11.47
C SER A 418 -17.74 -2.80 -11.95
N ILE A 419 -17.57 -3.75 -11.03
CA ILE A 419 -17.16 -5.13 -11.37
C ILE A 419 -18.09 -5.73 -12.42
N LYS A 420 -19.39 -5.51 -12.27
CA LYS A 420 -20.40 -6.02 -13.19
C LYS A 420 -20.24 -5.47 -14.62
N ASP A 421 -20.00 -4.17 -14.75
CA ASP A 421 -19.78 -3.52 -16.04
C ASP A 421 -18.44 -3.93 -16.65
N THR A 422 -17.42 -4.09 -15.80
CA THR A 422 -16.10 -4.60 -16.19
C THR A 422 -16.22 -6.00 -16.81
N VAL A 423 -16.82 -6.94 -16.12
CA VAL A 423 -17.00 -8.33 -16.59
C VAL A 423 -17.81 -8.36 -17.88
N ARG A 424 -18.92 -7.60 -17.95
CA ARG A 424 -19.75 -7.51 -19.16
C ARG A 424 -18.97 -6.96 -20.35
N GLY A 425 -18.19 -5.90 -20.15
CA GLY A 425 -17.41 -5.29 -21.22
C GLY A 425 -16.35 -6.23 -21.79
N PHE A 426 -15.57 -6.88 -20.96
CA PHE A 426 -14.56 -7.84 -21.40
C PHE A 426 -15.17 -9.09 -22.03
N LYS A 427 -16.31 -9.56 -21.51
CA LYS A 427 -17.06 -10.67 -22.11
C LYS A 427 -17.47 -10.34 -23.53
N GLY A 428 -18.08 -9.18 -23.77
CA GLY A 428 -18.48 -8.74 -25.10
C GLY A 428 -17.31 -8.67 -26.09
N ILE A 429 -16.12 -8.23 -25.63
CA ILE A 429 -14.91 -8.24 -26.48
C ILE A 429 -14.47 -9.66 -26.79
N LEU A 430 -14.48 -10.57 -25.81
CA LEU A 430 -14.13 -11.99 -26.02
C LEU A 430 -15.11 -12.69 -26.97
N ASP A 431 -16.39 -12.41 -26.85
CA ASP A 431 -17.45 -12.98 -27.68
C ASP A 431 -17.50 -12.38 -29.11
N GLY A 432 -16.76 -11.30 -29.35
CA GLY A 432 -16.62 -10.66 -30.64
C GLY A 432 -17.69 -9.64 -30.99
N GLU A 433 -18.48 -9.20 -30.03
CA GLU A 433 -19.56 -8.21 -30.24
C GLU A 433 -19.04 -6.86 -30.77
N TYR A 434 -17.75 -6.58 -30.56
CA TYR A 434 -17.10 -5.31 -30.91
C TYR A 434 -15.99 -5.48 -31.96
N ASP A 435 -15.96 -6.58 -32.69
CA ASP A 435 -14.91 -6.88 -33.69
C ASP A 435 -14.89 -5.85 -34.84
N ASP A 436 -16.01 -5.19 -35.12
CA ASP A 436 -16.13 -4.15 -36.15
C ASP A 436 -15.57 -2.78 -35.72
N LEU A 437 -15.30 -2.57 -34.43
CA LEU A 437 -14.79 -1.29 -33.93
C LEU A 437 -13.26 -1.22 -34.00
N PRO A 438 -12.68 -0.04 -34.33
CA PRO A 438 -11.24 0.12 -34.36
C PRO A 438 -10.66 0.01 -32.95
N GLU A 439 -9.47 -0.57 -32.82
CA GLU A 439 -8.83 -0.79 -31.53
C GLU A 439 -8.60 0.51 -30.71
N GLN A 440 -8.44 1.66 -31.38
CA GLN A 440 -8.24 2.95 -30.71
C GLN A 440 -9.48 3.42 -29.94
N ALA A 441 -10.67 2.98 -30.30
CA ALA A 441 -11.89 3.31 -29.62
C ALA A 441 -11.93 2.81 -28.15
N PHE A 442 -11.13 1.79 -27.84
CA PHE A 442 -11.08 1.16 -26.53
C PHE A 442 -10.08 1.82 -25.56
N LEU A 443 -9.29 2.78 -26.05
CA LEU A 443 -8.27 3.44 -25.22
C LEU A 443 -8.90 4.49 -24.31
N MET A 444 -8.58 4.42 -23.02
CA MET A 444 -9.00 5.41 -21.99
C MET A 444 -10.52 5.63 -21.96
N VAL A 445 -11.27 4.56 -21.98
CA VAL A 445 -12.73 4.55 -21.80
C VAL A 445 -13.11 3.93 -20.45
N GLY A 446 -14.27 4.28 -19.93
CA GLY A 446 -14.84 3.67 -18.74
C GLY A 446 -15.58 2.37 -19.06
N ALA A 447 -16.90 2.36 -18.95
CA ALA A 447 -17.73 1.23 -19.30
C ALA A 447 -17.83 1.03 -20.83
N ILE A 448 -18.18 -0.19 -21.24
CA ILE A 448 -18.21 -0.58 -22.66
C ILE A 448 -19.22 0.24 -23.48
N GLU A 449 -20.29 0.74 -22.87
CA GLU A 449 -21.31 1.56 -23.50
C GLU A 449 -20.79 2.89 -24.03
N GLU A 450 -19.67 3.37 -23.52
CA GLU A 450 -19.04 4.61 -23.98
C GLU A 450 -18.52 4.49 -25.43
N LEU A 451 -18.23 3.28 -25.89
CA LEU A 451 -17.81 3.03 -27.27
C LEU A 451 -18.86 3.48 -28.29
N SER A 452 -20.13 3.30 -27.98
CA SER A 452 -21.24 3.70 -28.86
C SER A 452 -21.40 5.22 -28.94
N LEU A 453 -21.11 5.94 -27.86
CA LEU A 453 -21.17 7.40 -27.80
C LEU A 453 -20.05 8.07 -28.58
N ILE A 454 -18.84 7.49 -28.58
CA ILE A 454 -17.70 7.97 -29.36
C ILE A 454 -17.97 7.86 -30.85
N HIS A 455 -18.61 6.80 -31.33
CA HIS A 455 -19.00 6.64 -32.72
C HIS A 455 -20.09 7.59 -33.20
N ILE A 456 -20.99 8.02 -32.30
CA ILE A 456 -22.06 8.96 -32.64
C ILE A 456 -21.52 10.39 -32.71
N SER A 457 -20.48 10.73 -31.97
CA SER A 457 -19.88 12.06 -31.94
C SER A 457 -18.83 12.35 -33.01
N GLU A 458 -18.31 11.35 -33.74
CA GLU A 458 -17.32 11.50 -34.80
C GLU A 458 -17.72 10.95 -36.20
N PRO A 459 -18.92 11.24 -36.75
CA PRO A 459 -19.21 10.89 -38.14
C PRO A 459 -18.71 11.90 -39.18
N THR A 460 -17.98 12.95 -38.81
CA THR A 460 -17.75 14.10 -39.70
C THR A 460 -16.31 14.57 -39.89
N ARG A 461 -15.28 13.80 -39.50
CA ARG A 461 -13.89 14.22 -39.71
C ARG A 461 -13.08 13.49 -40.78
N HIS A 462 -13.70 12.61 -41.57
CA HIS A 462 -13.02 11.93 -42.68
C HIS A 462 -13.65 12.19 -44.07
N THR A 463 -14.00 13.45 -44.33
CA THR A 463 -14.19 13.92 -45.71
C THR A 463 -13.79 15.37 -45.79
N GLN A 464 -12.49 15.63 -45.93
CA GLN A 464 -11.92 16.73 -46.71
C GLN A 464 -10.39 16.70 -46.65
N ILE A 465 -9.85 16.39 -47.80
CA ILE A 465 -8.52 16.50 -48.37
C ILE A 465 -7.72 15.20 -48.40
#